data_d24f0e960b1e998d83e598bc4b697898
#
_entry.id   d24f0e960b1e998d83e598bc4b697898
#
_cell.length_a   1.000
_cell.length_b   1.000
_cell.length_c   1.000
_cell.angle_alpha   90.00
_cell.angle_beta   90.00
_cell.angle_gamma   90.00
#
_symmetry.space_group_name_H-M   'P 1'
#
loop_
_entity.id
_entity.type
_entity.pdbx_description
1 polymer ?
#
loop_
_entity_poly.entity_id
_entity_poly.type
_entity_poly.pdbx_seq_one_letter_code
_entity_poly.pdbx_strand_id
1 'polypeptide(L)'
;MATSAERYCHGELNEPFLNMATHYYITFHSSTYDTGKSYSSCLQILSKDNLVAIGEDISLKIPKSWSKEKMADYISSYVVSHPEEMVAILDDEEIVLAHDIIAGGKGNVLWKRHLLKYHHLKCMVWVVVNTTNRGKDGFVMLDEISESFAPYIEQRYGAAQENMKSAKSKASPSRFYLRDLKSKLDGLDI
;
A
#
# COMPACT_ATOMS: atom_id res chain seq x y z
N MET A 1 -18.51 11.34 -23.18
CA MET A 1 -17.42 10.36 -23.46
C MET A 1 -16.76 10.08 -22.13
N ALA A 2 -17.02 8.91 -21.57
CA ALA A 2 -16.48 8.54 -20.25
C ALA A 2 -15.01 8.23 -20.42
N THR A 3 -14.14 8.98 -19.73
CA THR A 3 -12.73 8.66 -19.59
C THR A 3 -12.65 7.37 -18.81
N SER A 4 -12.17 6.36 -19.48
CA SER A 4 -11.98 5.01 -18.99
C SER A 4 -10.96 5.03 -17.84
N ALA A 5 -11.45 5.14 -16.61
CA ALA A 5 -10.75 4.59 -15.47
C ALA A 5 -10.93 3.07 -15.57
N GLU A 6 -10.09 2.43 -16.40
CA GLU A 6 -10.15 0.99 -16.56
C GLU A 6 -9.86 0.32 -15.23
N ARG A 7 -10.88 -0.37 -14.77
CA ARG A 7 -10.88 -1.24 -13.60
C ARG A 7 -10.05 -2.46 -13.92
N TYR A 8 -8.89 -2.56 -13.35
CA TYR A 8 -8.24 -3.84 -13.19
C TYR A 8 -8.26 -4.24 -11.72
N CYS A 9 -9.36 -4.90 -11.34
CA CYS A 9 -9.30 -5.83 -10.22
C CYS A 9 -8.59 -7.07 -10.75
N HIS A 10 -7.28 -7.17 -10.61
CA HIS A 10 -6.58 -8.41 -10.84
C HIS A 10 -6.72 -9.33 -9.62
N GLY A 11 -7.87 -10.03 -9.56
CA GLY A 11 -7.90 -11.33 -8.95
C GLY A 11 -7.62 -12.35 -10.04
N GLU A 12 -6.38 -12.80 -10.13
CA GLU A 12 -5.99 -14.09 -10.68
C GLU A 12 -4.49 -14.06 -10.94
N LEU A 13 -3.72 -14.29 -9.91
CA LEU A 13 -2.45 -14.98 -10.09
C LEU A 13 -2.71 -16.44 -9.72
N ASN A 14 -2.81 -17.28 -10.75
CA ASN A 14 -2.74 -18.73 -10.62
C ASN A 14 -1.35 -19.11 -10.11
N GLU A 15 -1.17 -19.08 -8.80
CA GLU A 15 -0.06 -19.75 -8.14
C GLU A 15 -0.60 -20.64 -7.01
N PRO A 16 -0.27 -21.94 -6.98
CA PRO A 16 -0.89 -22.91 -6.06
C PRO A 16 -0.41 -22.82 -4.61
N PHE A 17 0.25 -21.73 -4.20
CA PHE A 17 0.89 -21.63 -2.87
C PHE A 17 0.47 -20.44 -2.01
N LEU A 18 -0.54 -19.67 -2.39
CA LEU A 18 -0.98 -18.55 -1.60
C LEU A 18 -2.48 -18.60 -1.38
N ASN A 19 -2.87 -19.17 -0.24
CA ASN A 19 -4.12 -18.83 0.44
C ASN A 19 -4.01 -17.35 0.90
N MET A 20 -3.81 -16.43 -0.04
CA MET A 20 -3.77 -15.02 0.22
C MET A 20 -5.06 -14.40 -0.27
N ALA A 21 -5.70 -13.70 0.64
CA ALA A 21 -6.78 -12.79 0.36
C ALA A 21 -6.52 -12.05 -0.97
N THR A 22 -7.52 -12.03 -1.82
CA THR A 22 -7.50 -11.36 -3.13
C THR A 22 -7.02 -9.93 -2.94
N HIS A 23 -5.79 -9.64 -3.37
CA HIS A 23 -5.24 -8.30 -3.27
C HIS A 23 -5.89 -7.43 -4.33
N TYR A 24 -6.72 -6.52 -3.92
CA TYR A 24 -7.31 -5.52 -4.80
C TYR A 24 -6.72 -4.14 -4.46
N TYR A 25 -6.49 -3.35 -5.47
CA TYR A 25 -6.06 -1.97 -5.35
C TYR A 25 -6.50 -1.18 -6.59
N ILE A 26 -6.61 0.14 -6.44
CA ILE A 26 -6.97 1.00 -7.55
C ILE A 26 -5.72 1.40 -8.31
N THR A 27 -5.74 1.22 -9.64
CA THR A 27 -4.68 1.65 -10.53
C THR A 27 -5.14 2.79 -11.45
N PHE A 28 -4.20 3.61 -11.87
CA PHE A 28 -4.42 4.63 -12.90
C PHE A 28 -3.29 4.63 -13.93
N HIS A 29 -3.59 5.13 -15.14
CA HIS A 29 -2.69 5.11 -16.28
C HIS A 29 -2.48 6.52 -16.86
N SER A 30 -2.45 7.53 -16.02
CA SER A 30 -2.24 8.93 -16.41
C SER A 30 -0.96 9.48 -15.79
N SER A 31 -0.45 10.58 -16.32
CA SER A 31 0.66 11.31 -15.68
C SER A 31 0.24 12.00 -14.39
N THR A 32 -1.06 12.20 -14.19
CA THR A 32 -1.64 12.85 -13.02
C THR A 32 -2.86 12.09 -12.53
N TYR A 33 -3.07 12.08 -11.22
CA TYR A 33 -4.27 11.56 -10.58
C TYR A 33 -4.94 12.68 -9.78
N ASP A 34 -6.27 12.75 -9.84
CA ASP A 34 -7.04 13.69 -9.03
C ASP A 34 -7.12 13.18 -7.58
N THR A 35 -6.18 13.62 -6.76
CA THR A 35 -6.09 13.25 -5.34
C THR A 35 -7.16 13.92 -4.47
N GLY A 36 -7.83 14.93 -4.98
CA GLY A 36 -8.94 15.63 -4.30
C GLY A 36 -10.27 14.85 -4.31
N LYS A 37 -10.31 13.66 -4.92
CA LYS A 37 -11.47 12.77 -4.80
C LYS A 37 -11.63 12.31 -3.36
N SER A 38 -12.89 12.28 -2.88
CA SER A 38 -13.15 11.76 -1.54
C SER A 38 -12.80 10.27 -1.46
N TYR A 39 -12.35 9.85 -0.30
CA TYR A 39 -12.01 8.44 -0.05
C TYR A 39 -13.23 7.52 -0.28
N SER A 40 -14.42 7.95 0.15
CA SER A 40 -15.68 7.22 -0.15
C SER A 40 -15.89 7.01 -1.65
N SER A 41 -15.66 8.03 -2.50
CA SER A 41 -15.80 7.90 -3.96
C SER A 41 -14.82 6.89 -4.55
N CYS A 42 -13.60 6.82 -4.02
CA CYS A 42 -12.62 5.82 -4.42
C CYS A 42 -13.06 4.41 -4.02
N LEU A 43 -13.55 4.23 -2.79
CA LEU A 43 -14.07 2.95 -2.31
C LEU A 43 -15.27 2.46 -3.14
N GLN A 44 -16.10 3.34 -3.65
CA GLN A 44 -17.25 2.99 -4.51
C GLN A 44 -16.83 2.36 -5.85
N ILE A 45 -15.56 2.39 -6.24
CA ILE A 45 -15.06 1.67 -7.41
C ILE A 45 -14.98 0.16 -7.15
N LEU A 46 -14.77 -0.24 -5.90
CA LEU A 46 -14.62 -1.62 -5.47
C LEU A 46 -15.94 -2.39 -5.49
N SER A 47 -15.86 -3.73 -5.45
CA SER A 47 -17.01 -4.59 -5.23
C SER A 47 -17.49 -4.55 -3.77
N LYS A 48 -18.73 -4.99 -3.49
CA LYS A 48 -19.22 -5.10 -2.11
C LYS A 48 -18.37 -6.07 -1.27
N ASP A 49 -17.92 -7.17 -1.88
CA ASP A 49 -17.11 -8.15 -1.17
C ASP A 49 -15.76 -7.56 -0.77
N ASN A 50 -15.16 -6.73 -1.62
CA ASN A 50 -13.93 -6.01 -1.30
C ASN A 50 -14.15 -5.00 -0.16
N LEU A 51 -15.29 -4.29 -0.14
CA LEU A 51 -15.62 -3.37 0.95
C LEU A 51 -15.83 -4.11 2.27
N VAL A 52 -16.45 -5.29 2.24
CA VAL A 52 -16.57 -6.13 3.44
C VAL A 52 -15.19 -6.58 3.91
N ALA A 53 -14.31 -7.01 3.02
CA ALA A 53 -12.95 -7.42 3.37
C ALA A 53 -12.13 -6.26 3.98
N ILE A 54 -12.21 -5.04 3.41
CA ILE A 54 -11.61 -3.84 4.03
C ILE A 54 -12.13 -3.64 5.45
N GLY A 55 -13.46 -3.76 5.64
CA GLY A 55 -14.05 -3.65 6.96
C GLY A 55 -13.48 -4.68 7.93
N GLU A 56 -13.36 -5.94 7.53
CA GLU A 56 -12.80 -7.02 8.34
C GLU A 56 -11.34 -6.72 8.73
N ASP A 57 -10.52 -6.22 7.80
CA ASP A 57 -9.12 -5.88 8.03
C ASP A 57 -8.93 -4.76 9.08
N ILE A 58 -9.88 -3.83 9.16
CA ILE A 58 -9.89 -2.76 10.18
C ILE A 58 -10.83 -3.06 11.38
N SER A 59 -11.24 -4.31 11.53
CA SER A 59 -12.15 -4.78 12.59
C SER A 59 -13.53 -4.08 12.61
N LEU A 60 -13.97 -3.57 11.47
CA LEU A 60 -15.23 -2.87 11.28
C LEU A 60 -16.29 -3.82 10.69
N LYS A 61 -17.35 -4.10 11.45
CA LYS A 61 -18.45 -4.97 10.99
C LYS A 61 -19.35 -4.25 9.99
N ILE A 62 -19.35 -4.71 8.75
CA ILE A 62 -20.16 -4.16 7.67
C ILE A 62 -21.26 -5.15 7.26
N PRO A 63 -22.54 -4.80 7.43
CA PRO A 63 -23.63 -5.66 6.99
C PRO A 63 -23.68 -5.80 5.46
N LYS A 64 -23.64 -7.02 4.95
CA LYS A 64 -23.71 -7.31 3.49
C LYS A 64 -25.01 -6.82 2.83
N SER A 65 -26.07 -6.57 3.62
CA SER A 65 -27.34 -6.04 3.14
C SER A 65 -27.30 -4.55 2.77
N TRP A 66 -26.26 -3.83 3.18
CA TRP A 66 -26.14 -2.40 2.86
C TRP A 66 -25.89 -2.15 1.38
N SER A 67 -26.27 -0.95 0.90
CA SER A 67 -25.84 -0.49 -0.42
C SER A 67 -24.32 -0.26 -0.45
N LYS A 68 -23.74 -0.32 -1.63
CA LYS A 68 -22.29 -0.09 -1.80
C LYS A 68 -21.87 1.31 -1.35
N GLU A 69 -22.68 2.32 -1.66
CA GLU A 69 -22.48 3.70 -1.22
C GLU A 69 -22.42 3.79 0.31
N LYS A 70 -23.43 3.20 1.00
CA LYS A 70 -23.47 3.21 2.45
C LYS A 70 -22.26 2.51 3.09
N MET A 71 -21.80 1.40 2.49
CA MET A 71 -20.58 0.72 2.95
C MET A 71 -19.35 1.61 2.79
N ALA A 72 -19.18 2.23 1.63
CA ALA A 72 -18.06 3.11 1.33
C ALA A 72 -18.03 4.34 2.24
N ASP A 73 -19.18 4.99 2.46
CA ASP A 73 -19.31 6.14 3.36
C ASP A 73 -18.99 5.77 4.80
N TYR A 74 -19.44 4.60 5.24
CA TYR A 74 -19.21 4.12 6.60
C TYR A 74 -17.73 3.82 6.85
N ILE A 75 -17.04 3.13 5.89
CA ILE A 75 -15.60 2.88 5.96
C ILE A 75 -14.84 4.21 5.95
N SER A 76 -15.16 5.09 5.00
CA SER A 76 -14.48 6.39 4.87
C SER A 76 -14.60 7.21 6.14
N SER A 77 -15.80 7.34 6.70
CA SER A 77 -16.03 8.08 7.94
C SER A 77 -15.25 7.49 9.12
N TYR A 78 -15.19 6.16 9.21
CA TYR A 78 -14.45 5.49 10.27
C TYR A 78 -12.94 5.73 10.14
N VAL A 79 -12.37 5.51 8.97
CA VAL A 79 -10.94 5.67 8.71
C VAL A 79 -10.47 7.09 8.99
N VAL A 80 -11.20 8.08 8.49
CA VAL A 80 -10.84 9.51 8.68
C VAL A 80 -10.99 9.96 10.14
N SER A 81 -11.94 9.38 10.87
CA SER A 81 -12.17 9.74 12.29
C SER A 81 -11.27 8.97 13.28
N HIS A 82 -10.59 7.90 12.85
CA HIS A 82 -9.69 7.08 13.67
C HIS A 82 -8.29 6.94 13.04
N PRO A 83 -7.63 8.05 12.65
CA PRO A 83 -6.39 7.97 11.90
C PRO A 83 -5.24 7.33 12.69
N GLU A 84 -5.22 7.48 14.01
CA GLU A 84 -4.21 6.85 14.88
C GLU A 84 -4.26 5.33 14.81
N GLU A 85 -5.47 4.75 14.90
CA GLU A 85 -5.67 3.31 14.79
C GLU A 85 -5.27 2.80 13.40
N MET A 86 -5.63 3.56 12.35
CA MET A 86 -5.31 3.20 10.97
C MET A 86 -3.80 3.27 10.69
N VAL A 87 -3.12 4.28 11.19
CA VAL A 87 -1.67 4.38 11.05
C VAL A 87 -0.96 3.30 11.88
N ALA A 88 -1.55 2.83 12.99
CA ALA A 88 -0.97 1.77 13.82
C ALA A 88 -0.82 0.42 13.09
N ILE A 89 -1.67 0.11 12.11
CA ILE A 89 -1.59 -1.14 11.35
C ILE A 89 -0.51 -1.13 10.25
N LEU A 90 0.02 0.05 9.89
CA LEU A 90 1.08 0.16 8.88
C LEU A 90 2.40 -0.40 9.40
N ASP A 91 3.12 -1.11 8.54
CA ASP A 91 4.48 -1.52 8.82
C ASP A 91 5.50 -0.36 8.63
N ASP A 92 6.75 -0.59 9.03
CA ASP A 92 7.80 0.45 8.95
C ASP A 92 8.09 0.90 7.50
N GLU A 93 8.01 0.00 6.52
CA GLU A 93 8.22 0.34 5.11
C GLU A 93 7.04 1.19 4.58
N GLU A 94 5.81 0.90 5.02
CA GLU A 94 4.59 1.64 4.67
C GLU A 94 4.57 3.02 5.31
N ILE A 95 5.01 3.15 6.56
CA ILE A 95 5.19 4.45 7.23
C ILE A 95 6.17 5.33 6.47
N VAL A 96 7.33 4.79 6.10
CA VAL A 96 8.34 5.55 5.34
C VAL A 96 7.82 5.94 3.96
N LEU A 97 7.11 5.04 3.26
CA LEU A 97 6.50 5.36 1.97
C LEU A 97 5.45 6.47 2.10
N ALA A 98 4.54 6.34 3.07
CA ALA A 98 3.49 7.33 3.29
C ALA A 98 4.07 8.71 3.64
N HIS A 99 5.08 8.75 4.51
CA HIS A 99 5.80 9.99 4.83
C HIS A 99 6.42 10.63 3.57
N ASP A 100 7.15 9.85 2.76
CA ASP A 100 7.79 10.34 1.53
C ASP A 100 6.76 10.91 0.54
N ILE A 101 5.56 10.30 0.43
CA ILE A 101 4.47 10.79 -0.42
C ILE A 101 3.95 12.12 0.12
N ILE A 102 3.65 12.19 1.42
CA ILE A 102 3.10 13.39 2.07
C ILE A 102 4.08 14.56 1.98
N ALA A 103 5.37 14.31 2.25
CA ALA A 103 6.43 15.31 2.16
C ALA A 103 6.62 15.87 0.74
N GLY A 104 6.29 15.08 -0.29
CA GLY A 104 6.31 15.53 -1.68
C GLY A 104 5.17 16.46 -2.07
N GLY A 105 4.16 16.62 -1.21
CA GLY A 105 3.00 17.48 -1.43
C GLY A 105 1.88 16.85 -2.25
N LYS A 106 0.76 17.56 -2.36
CA LYS A 106 -0.46 17.08 -3.03
C LYS A 106 -0.21 16.70 -4.48
N GLY A 107 -0.74 15.54 -4.86
CA GLY A 107 -0.63 15.02 -6.23
C GLY A 107 0.77 14.55 -6.64
N ASN A 108 1.75 14.57 -5.74
CA ASN A 108 3.07 14.07 -6.04
C ASN A 108 3.08 12.54 -6.23
N VAL A 109 3.65 12.08 -7.35
CA VAL A 109 3.78 10.65 -7.64
C VAL A 109 5.15 10.17 -7.20
N LEU A 110 5.19 9.33 -6.16
CA LEU A 110 6.41 8.72 -5.69
C LEU A 110 6.66 7.38 -6.40
N TRP A 111 7.77 7.30 -7.15
CA TRP A 111 8.11 6.13 -7.95
C TRP A 111 9.01 5.16 -7.18
N LYS A 112 8.52 3.96 -6.91
CA LYS A 112 9.27 2.87 -6.23
C LYS A 112 9.25 1.59 -7.07
N ARG A 113 10.19 0.70 -6.82
CA ARG A 113 10.14 -0.69 -7.33
C ARG A 113 9.46 -1.56 -6.28
N HIS A 114 8.74 -2.60 -6.70
CA HIS A 114 8.11 -3.63 -5.86
C HIS A 114 6.62 -3.44 -5.58
N LEU A 115 5.81 -3.88 -6.56
CA LEU A 115 4.35 -3.89 -6.48
C LEU A 115 3.79 -4.71 -5.29
N LEU A 116 4.52 -5.75 -4.84
CA LEU A 116 4.06 -6.66 -3.79
C LEU A 116 4.20 -6.10 -2.37
N LYS A 117 4.96 -5.03 -2.20
CA LYS A 117 5.09 -4.32 -0.92
C LYS A 117 3.92 -3.35 -0.69
N TYR A 118 3.84 -2.83 0.52
CA TYR A 118 2.88 -1.77 0.88
C TYR A 118 1.42 -2.24 0.82
N HIS A 119 1.19 -3.39 1.45
CA HIS A 119 -0.08 -4.10 1.39
C HIS A 119 -1.25 -3.27 1.92
N HIS A 120 -1.15 -2.74 3.15
CA HIS A 120 -2.23 -1.99 3.77
C HIS A 120 -2.54 -0.71 3.00
N LEU A 121 -1.52 0.08 2.64
CA LEU A 121 -1.72 1.31 1.88
C LEU A 121 -2.49 1.09 0.57
N LYS A 122 -2.23 -0.02 -0.14
CA LYS A 122 -2.90 -0.34 -1.41
C LYS A 122 -4.29 -0.94 -1.21
N CYS A 123 -4.39 -1.97 -0.37
CA CYS A 123 -5.64 -2.72 -0.19
C CYS A 123 -6.70 -1.89 0.52
N MET A 124 -6.30 -0.95 1.39
CA MET A 124 -7.21 0.02 1.98
C MET A 124 -7.54 1.19 1.05
N VAL A 125 -6.94 1.23 -0.16
CA VAL A 125 -7.11 2.35 -1.10
C VAL A 125 -6.69 3.70 -0.51
N TRP A 126 -5.76 3.71 0.44
CA TRP A 126 -5.19 4.96 0.95
C TRP A 126 -4.21 5.57 -0.05
N VAL A 127 -3.60 4.71 -0.87
CA VAL A 127 -2.83 5.12 -2.05
C VAL A 127 -3.42 4.50 -3.32
N VAL A 128 -3.26 5.23 -4.42
CA VAL A 128 -3.59 4.77 -5.77
C VAL A 128 -2.30 4.52 -6.53
N VAL A 129 -2.27 3.47 -7.34
CA VAL A 129 -1.04 3.01 -7.98
C VAL A 129 -1.01 3.39 -9.46
N ASN A 130 0.04 4.08 -9.88
CA ASN A 130 0.30 4.35 -11.30
C ASN A 130 1.18 3.25 -11.91
N THR A 131 0.72 2.64 -12.98
CA THR A 131 1.39 1.53 -13.65
C THR A 131 1.98 1.90 -15.01
N THR A 132 2.06 3.19 -15.34
CA THR A 132 2.53 3.65 -16.68
C THR A 132 4.04 3.57 -16.86
N ASN A 133 4.81 3.53 -15.79
CA ASN A 133 6.27 3.56 -15.87
C ASN A 133 6.86 2.13 -15.77
N ARG A 134 7.52 1.67 -16.83
CA ARG A 134 8.09 0.31 -16.92
C ARG A 134 9.02 -0.02 -15.74
N GLY A 135 8.64 -1.00 -14.95
CA GLY A 135 9.44 -1.52 -13.83
C GLY A 135 9.45 -0.68 -12.56
N LYS A 136 8.61 0.35 -12.48
CA LYS A 136 8.37 1.14 -11.27
C LYS A 136 6.89 1.40 -11.11
N ASP A 137 6.42 1.35 -9.87
CA ASP A 137 5.08 1.74 -9.50
C ASP A 137 5.11 3.17 -8.96
N GLY A 138 4.17 3.99 -9.42
CA GLY A 138 3.94 5.33 -8.89
C GLY A 138 2.86 5.27 -7.83
N PHE A 139 3.12 5.82 -6.65
CA PHE A 139 2.17 5.88 -5.55
C PHE A 139 1.72 7.30 -5.32
N VAL A 140 0.41 7.49 -5.20
CA VAL A 140 -0.23 8.77 -4.89
C VAL A 140 -1.19 8.55 -3.74
N MET A 141 -1.11 9.36 -2.69
CA MET A 141 -2.04 9.31 -1.57
C MET A 141 -3.22 10.26 -1.82
N LEU A 142 -4.42 9.85 -1.41
CA LEU A 142 -5.59 10.72 -1.44
C LEU A 142 -5.41 11.88 -0.46
N ASP A 143 -5.81 13.08 -0.84
CA ASP A 143 -5.62 14.28 -0.03
C ASP A 143 -6.29 14.15 1.35
N GLU A 144 -7.51 13.64 1.40
CA GLU A 144 -8.26 13.40 2.64
C GLU A 144 -7.52 12.47 3.61
N ILE A 145 -6.93 11.40 3.09
CA ILE A 145 -6.13 10.45 3.87
C ILE A 145 -4.81 11.07 4.28
N SER A 146 -4.13 11.76 3.36
CA SER A 146 -2.87 12.46 3.63
C SER A 146 -3.01 13.47 4.77
N GLU A 147 -4.04 14.31 4.73
CA GLU A 147 -4.32 15.32 5.75
C GLU A 147 -4.64 14.70 7.11
N SER A 148 -5.43 13.62 7.12
CA SER A 148 -5.81 12.92 8.35
C SER A 148 -4.65 12.15 8.99
N PHE A 149 -3.81 11.50 8.18
CA PHE A 149 -2.75 10.61 8.67
C PHE A 149 -1.42 11.32 8.97
N ALA A 150 -1.17 12.48 8.37
CA ALA A 150 0.12 13.19 8.46
C ALA A 150 0.68 13.31 9.88
N PRO A 151 -0.08 13.75 10.91
CA PRO A 151 0.47 13.91 12.26
C PRO A 151 0.97 12.60 12.88
N TYR A 152 0.25 11.51 12.63
CA TYR A 152 0.54 10.18 13.19
C TYR A 152 1.68 9.48 12.44
N ILE A 153 1.76 9.69 11.13
CA ILE A 153 2.89 9.21 10.30
C ILE A 153 4.17 9.92 10.71
N GLU A 154 4.15 11.24 10.89
CA GLU A 154 5.31 12.01 11.35
C GLU A 154 5.82 11.49 12.70
N GLN A 155 4.91 11.23 13.65
CA GLN A 155 5.25 10.69 14.95
C GLN A 155 5.97 9.33 14.89
N ARG A 156 5.59 8.46 13.95
CA ARG A 156 6.15 7.10 13.79
C ARG A 156 7.38 7.04 12.88
N TYR A 157 7.59 8.05 12.05
CA TYR A 157 8.59 8.03 10.98
C TYR A 157 10.03 7.80 11.48
N GLY A 158 10.44 8.49 12.52
CA GLY A 158 11.79 8.35 13.08
C GLY A 158 12.11 6.92 13.52
N ALA A 159 11.20 6.32 14.30
CA ALA A 159 11.32 4.94 14.76
C ALA A 159 11.32 3.94 13.61
N ALA A 160 10.44 4.11 12.63
CA ALA A 160 10.36 3.27 11.44
C ALA A 160 11.67 3.29 10.64
N GLN A 161 12.27 4.46 10.44
CA GLN A 161 13.57 4.58 9.78
C GLN A 161 14.70 3.86 10.52
N GLU A 162 14.75 3.97 11.84
CA GLU A 162 15.78 3.30 12.66
C GLU A 162 15.62 1.78 12.60
N ASN A 163 14.40 1.27 12.69
CA ASN A 163 14.09 -0.14 12.56
C ASN A 163 14.54 -0.69 11.21
N MET A 164 14.23 0.01 10.12
CA MET A 164 14.65 -0.39 8.77
C MET A 164 16.18 -0.39 8.59
N LYS A 165 16.91 0.57 9.18
CA LYS A 165 18.37 0.59 9.16
C LYS A 165 18.95 -0.60 9.92
N SER A 166 18.42 -0.89 11.10
CA SER A 166 18.81 -2.03 11.95
C SER A 166 18.54 -3.37 11.26
N ALA A 167 17.39 -3.53 10.60
CA ALA A 167 17.06 -4.74 9.85
C ALA A 167 18.02 -4.95 8.66
N LYS A 168 18.38 -3.91 7.91
CA LYS A 168 19.34 -3.98 6.81
C LYS A 168 20.75 -4.34 7.30
N SER A 169 21.17 -3.85 8.45
CA SER A 169 22.49 -4.18 9.01
C SER A 169 22.58 -5.64 9.45
N LYS A 170 21.48 -6.22 9.96
CA LYS A 170 21.39 -7.66 10.33
C LYS A 170 21.25 -8.58 9.12
N ALA A 171 20.59 -8.13 8.05
CA ALA A 171 20.37 -8.90 6.82
C ALA A 171 21.56 -8.84 5.85
N SER A 172 22.54 -7.96 6.07
CA SER A 172 23.77 -7.94 5.27
C SER A 172 24.56 -9.21 5.60
N PRO A 173 24.71 -10.19 4.68
CA PRO A 173 25.58 -11.34 4.94
C PRO A 173 26.97 -10.78 5.20
N SER A 174 27.56 -11.15 6.34
CA SER A 174 28.91 -10.73 6.64
C SER A 174 29.79 -11.08 5.44
N ARG A 175 30.64 -10.16 4.99
CA ARG A 175 31.60 -10.41 3.89
C ARG A 175 32.42 -11.70 4.12
N PHE A 176 32.46 -12.20 5.34
CA PHE A 176 33.05 -13.48 5.73
C PHE A 176 32.31 -14.70 5.15
N TYR A 177 30.98 -14.69 5.08
CA TYR A 177 30.21 -15.84 4.55
C TYR A 177 30.41 -16.04 3.04
N LEU A 178 30.51 -14.95 2.27
CA LEU A 178 30.78 -15.02 0.83
C LEU A 178 32.19 -15.43 0.52
N ARG A 179 33.15 -15.09 1.39
CA ARG A 179 34.56 -15.50 1.22
C ARG A 179 34.75 -16.98 1.55
N ASP A 180 34.03 -17.50 2.53
CA ASP A 180 34.07 -18.90 2.96
C ASP A 180 33.38 -19.82 1.94
N LEU A 181 32.27 -19.37 1.34
CA LEU A 181 31.61 -20.07 0.22
C LEU A 181 32.48 -20.11 -1.04
N LYS A 182 33.19 -19.04 -1.35
CA LYS A 182 34.07 -18.97 -2.50
C LYS A 182 35.28 -19.91 -2.32
N SER A 183 35.88 -19.93 -1.12
CA SER A 183 37.01 -20.85 -0.84
C SER A 183 36.61 -22.32 -0.84
N LYS A 184 35.35 -22.65 -0.49
CA LYS A 184 34.81 -24.02 -0.58
C LYS A 184 34.44 -24.44 -1.99
N LEU A 185 34.07 -23.50 -2.85
CA LEU A 185 33.79 -23.74 -4.29
C LEU A 185 35.07 -23.87 -5.10
N ASP A 186 36.11 -23.07 -4.79
CA ASP A 186 37.41 -23.12 -5.46
C ASP A 186 38.22 -24.38 -5.08
N GLY A 187 37.79 -25.13 -4.04
CA GLY A 187 38.40 -26.41 -3.60
C GLY A 187 37.70 -27.66 -4.12
N LEU A 188 36.68 -27.56 -4.93
CA LEU A 188 36.02 -28.65 -5.64
C LEU A 188 36.55 -28.70 -7.08
N ASP A 189 37.72 -29.31 -7.25
CA ASP A 189 38.18 -29.79 -8.57
C ASP A 189 37.21 -30.86 -9.08
N ILE A 190 36.42 -30.48 -10.11
CA ILE A 190 35.65 -31.41 -10.95
C ILE A 190 36.35 -31.52 -12.29
#